data_2c1362156858f4118759b40cfdf31104
#
_entry.id   2c1362156858f4118759b40cfdf31104
#
_cell.length_a   1.000
_cell.length_b   1.000
_cell.length_c   1.000
_cell.angle_alpha   90.00
_cell.angle_beta   90.00
_cell.angle_gamma   90.00
#
_symmetry.space_group_name_H-M   'P 1'
#
loop_
_entity.id
_entity.type
_entity.pdbx_description
1 polymer ?
#
loop_
_entity_poly.entity_id
_entity_poly.type
_entity_poly.pdbx_seq_one_letter_code
_entity_poly.pdbx_strand_id
1 'polypeptide(L)'
;LMHINPTSVVTGDSQLTYNFQIFICDLVSEKANWTENNADANFTKLVKTLSNEQDVFNETLQIATDFIGMLRHSERQSLEGVNDINEPIYFTQDQFTLEPFQERFDNLLCGYVFQIGILVQNDFQTCTIPVTQAGAGY
;
A
#
# COMPACT_ATOMS: atom_id res chain seq x y z
N LEU A 1 -10.24 2.28 -5.35
CA LEU A 1 -9.48 3.42 -4.81
C LEU A 1 -8.22 2.94 -4.10
N MET A 2 -7.11 3.56 -4.41
CA MET A 2 -5.83 3.34 -3.70
C MET A 2 -5.33 4.66 -3.15
N HIS A 3 -4.96 4.67 -1.87
CA HIS A 3 -4.40 5.84 -1.21
C HIS A 3 -3.09 5.46 -0.52
N ILE A 4 -2.05 6.25 -0.76
CA ILE A 4 -0.73 6.06 -0.18
C ILE A 4 -0.43 7.24 0.74
N ASN A 5 -0.24 6.94 2.01
CA ASN A 5 0.05 7.92 3.03
C ASN A 5 1.48 7.74 3.54
N PRO A 6 2.40 8.69 3.28
CA PRO A 6 3.72 8.66 3.90
C PRO A 6 3.59 8.86 5.41
N THR A 7 4.18 7.97 6.19
CA THR A 7 4.06 8.02 7.66
C THR A 7 5.32 8.54 8.34
N SER A 8 6.48 8.06 7.91
CA SER A 8 7.76 8.45 8.51
C SER A 8 8.93 8.10 7.62
N VAL A 9 10.06 8.74 7.89
CA VAL A 9 11.37 8.35 7.37
C VAL A 9 12.28 8.10 8.55
N VAL A 10 12.87 6.92 8.60
CA VAL A 10 13.81 6.53 9.65
C VAL A 10 15.22 6.51 9.09
N THR A 11 16.13 7.20 9.76
CA THR A 11 17.54 7.24 9.38
C THR A 11 18.34 6.21 10.16
N GLY A 12 19.12 5.40 9.45
CA GLY A 12 20.12 4.51 10.03
C GLY A 12 21.54 5.00 9.71
N ASP A 13 22.54 4.19 10.01
CA ASP A 13 23.95 4.56 9.82
C ASP A 13 24.31 4.86 8.36
N SER A 14 23.80 4.07 7.43
CA SER A 14 24.01 4.27 6.00
C SER A 14 22.77 3.95 5.18
N GLN A 15 21.60 4.11 5.79
CA GLN A 15 20.35 3.75 5.15
C GLN A 15 19.21 4.66 5.59
N LEU A 16 18.23 4.80 4.69
CA LEU A 16 16.96 5.46 4.96
C LEU A 16 15.83 4.45 4.79
N THR A 17 14.90 4.44 5.72
CA THR A 17 13.68 3.63 5.61
C THR A 17 12.49 4.56 5.45
N TYR A 18 11.83 4.48 4.31
CA TYR A 18 10.61 5.22 4.01
C TYR A 18 9.42 4.35 4.38
N ASN A 19 8.62 4.79 5.32
CA ASN A 19 7.43 4.07 5.76
C ASN A 19 6.17 4.69 5.16
N PHE A 20 5.33 3.85 4.62
CA PHE A 20 4.06 4.22 4.01
C PHE A 20 2.94 3.36 4.57
N GLN A 21 1.78 3.95 4.70
CA GLN A 21 0.53 3.24 4.93
C GLN A 21 -0.28 3.27 3.64
N ILE A 22 -0.72 2.10 3.19
CA ILE A 22 -1.42 1.95 1.92
C ILE A 22 -2.83 1.43 2.20
N PHE A 23 -3.80 2.13 1.64
CA PHE A 23 -5.20 1.74 1.68
C PHE A 23 -5.64 1.33 0.28
N ILE A 24 -6.24 0.16 0.16
CA ILE A 24 -6.90 -0.29 -1.06
C ILE A 24 -8.34 -0.60 -0.69
N CYS A 25 -9.27 0.18 -1.23
CA CYS A 25 -10.67 0.11 -0.83
C CYS A 25 -11.61 0.42 -1.99
N ASP A 26 -12.83 0.00 -1.84
CA ASP A 26 -13.92 0.34 -2.75
C ASP A 26 -15.22 0.53 -2.01
N LEU A 27 -16.20 1.07 -2.71
CA LEU A 27 -17.54 1.33 -2.19
C LEU A 27 -18.36 0.04 -2.13
N VAL A 28 -19.02 -0.15 -1.01
CA VAL A 28 -19.99 -1.23 -0.86
C VAL A 28 -21.37 -0.72 -1.24
N SER A 29 -22.01 -1.37 -2.20
CA SER A 29 -23.33 -0.99 -2.67
C SER A 29 -24.44 -1.78 -1.98
N GLU A 30 -24.64 -1.54 -0.68
CA GLU A 30 -25.75 -2.15 0.05
C GLU A 30 -27.11 -1.62 -0.43
N LYS A 31 -27.21 -0.35 -0.76
CA LYS A 31 -28.47 0.30 -1.14
C LYS A 31 -29.00 -0.14 -2.50
N ALA A 32 -28.15 -0.51 -3.42
CA ALA A 32 -28.59 -0.97 -4.74
C ALA A 32 -29.40 -2.27 -4.66
N ASN A 33 -29.06 -3.14 -3.73
CA ASN A 33 -29.77 -4.40 -3.51
C ASN A 33 -31.15 -4.24 -2.86
N TRP A 34 -31.43 -3.09 -2.26
CA TRP A 34 -32.72 -2.82 -1.59
C TRP A 34 -33.79 -2.30 -2.54
N THR A 35 -33.42 -1.65 -3.62
CA THR A 35 -34.35 -0.98 -4.52
C THR A 35 -34.85 -1.83 -5.66
N GLU A 36 -34.08 -2.81 -6.10
CA GLU A 36 -34.40 -3.61 -7.28
C GLU A 36 -35.37 -4.77 -7.03
N ASN A 37 -35.64 -5.08 -5.77
CA ASN A 37 -36.23 -6.37 -5.43
C ASN A 37 -37.59 -6.31 -4.73
N ASN A 38 -38.33 -5.22 -4.86
CA ASN A 38 -39.66 -5.08 -4.26
C ASN A 38 -40.76 -5.87 -4.99
N ALA A 39 -40.47 -6.48 -6.11
CA ALA A 39 -41.48 -7.12 -6.97
C ALA A 39 -41.72 -8.61 -6.66
N ASP A 40 -40.80 -9.28 -5.97
CA ASP A 40 -40.91 -10.73 -5.73
C ASP A 40 -40.50 -11.09 -4.29
N ALA A 41 -41.50 -11.36 -3.47
CA ALA A 41 -41.35 -11.42 -2.01
C ALA A 41 -40.48 -12.58 -1.49
N ASN A 42 -40.33 -13.67 -2.20
CA ASN A 42 -39.61 -14.85 -1.75
C ASN A 42 -38.16 -14.89 -2.23
N PHE A 43 -37.90 -14.40 -3.41
CA PHE A 43 -36.56 -14.33 -3.98
C PHE A 43 -35.80 -13.11 -3.47
N THR A 44 -36.49 -12.02 -3.23
CA THR A 44 -35.93 -10.75 -2.75
C THR A 44 -35.35 -10.82 -1.34
N LYS A 45 -35.86 -11.71 -0.48
CA LYS A 45 -35.29 -11.87 0.87
C LYS A 45 -33.88 -12.42 0.88
N LEU A 46 -33.54 -13.29 -0.05
CA LEU A 46 -32.19 -13.84 -0.20
C LEU A 46 -31.24 -12.80 -0.79
N VAL A 47 -31.68 -12.02 -1.74
CA VAL A 47 -30.86 -11.00 -2.40
C VAL A 47 -30.64 -9.77 -1.52
N LYS A 48 -31.61 -9.41 -0.67
CA LYS A 48 -31.50 -8.30 0.29
C LYS A 48 -30.45 -8.52 1.38
N THR A 49 -30.09 -9.76 1.66
CA THR A 49 -29.07 -10.11 2.65
C THR A 49 -27.66 -10.19 2.06
N LEU A 50 -27.55 -10.12 0.73
CA LEU A 50 -26.27 -10.19 0.02
C LEU A 50 -25.82 -8.78 -0.35
N SER A 51 -24.96 -8.20 0.48
CA SER A 51 -24.14 -7.05 0.07
C SER A 51 -22.99 -7.54 -0.82
N ASN A 52 -22.44 -6.65 -1.66
CA ASN A 52 -21.24 -6.95 -2.42
C ASN A 52 -19.95 -6.81 -1.59
N GLU A 53 -20.06 -6.69 -0.28
CA GLU A 53 -18.96 -6.48 0.63
C GLU A 53 -17.88 -7.57 0.51
N GLN A 54 -18.29 -8.83 0.43
CA GLN A 54 -17.36 -9.94 0.28
C GLN A 54 -16.61 -9.90 -1.06
N ASP A 55 -17.28 -9.50 -2.12
CA ASP A 55 -16.65 -9.32 -3.43
C ASP A 55 -15.63 -8.18 -3.40
N VAL A 56 -15.98 -7.07 -2.76
CA VAL A 56 -15.06 -5.93 -2.59
C VAL A 56 -13.82 -6.34 -1.77
N PHE A 57 -13.99 -7.11 -0.70
CA PHE A 57 -12.84 -7.62 0.05
C PHE A 57 -11.96 -8.55 -0.80
N ASN A 58 -12.54 -9.43 -1.58
CA ASN A 58 -11.79 -10.33 -2.44
C ASN A 58 -11.02 -9.57 -3.53
N GLU A 59 -11.65 -8.62 -4.17
CA GLU A 59 -11.02 -7.79 -5.20
C GLU A 59 -9.90 -6.92 -4.65
N THR A 60 -10.15 -6.25 -3.53
CA THR A 60 -9.15 -5.39 -2.89
C THR A 60 -7.96 -6.19 -2.35
N LEU A 61 -8.20 -7.40 -1.85
CA LEU A 61 -7.13 -8.32 -1.46
C LEU A 61 -6.27 -8.72 -2.66
N GLN A 62 -6.91 -9.05 -3.79
CA GLN A 62 -6.20 -9.41 -5.01
C GLN A 62 -5.32 -8.25 -5.50
N ILE A 63 -5.86 -7.04 -5.53
CA ILE A 63 -5.11 -5.84 -5.92
C ILE A 63 -3.93 -5.60 -4.98
N ALA A 64 -4.14 -5.76 -3.68
CA ALA A 64 -3.08 -5.58 -2.69
C ALA A 64 -1.95 -6.60 -2.86
N THR A 65 -2.29 -7.86 -3.08
CA THR A 65 -1.30 -8.93 -3.30
C THR A 65 -0.56 -8.75 -4.62
N ASP A 66 -1.24 -8.32 -5.66
CA ASP A 66 -0.61 -8.02 -6.96
C ASP A 66 0.36 -6.84 -6.84
N PHE A 67 -0.03 -5.79 -6.12
CA PHE A 67 0.85 -4.65 -5.85
C PHE A 67 2.12 -5.07 -5.11
N ILE A 68 1.99 -5.86 -4.06
CA ILE A 68 3.15 -6.39 -3.31
C ILE A 68 4.01 -7.27 -4.22
N GLY A 69 3.39 -8.11 -5.05
CA GLY A 69 4.08 -8.95 -6.02
C GLY A 69 4.89 -8.14 -7.02
N MET A 70 4.33 -7.06 -7.56
CA MET A 70 5.03 -6.15 -8.46
C MET A 70 6.22 -5.46 -7.78
N LEU A 71 6.03 -5.02 -6.53
CA LEU A 71 7.09 -4.39 -5.75
C LEU A 71 8.27 -5.33 -5.52
N ARG A 72 8.00 -6.58 -5.14
CA ARG A 72 9.01 -7.61 -4.96
C ARG A 72 9.70 -8.01 -6.26
N HIS A 73 8.96 -8.05 -7.33
CA HIS A 73 9.54 -8.35 -8.65
C HIS A 73 10.52 -7.26 -9.09
N SER A 74 10.14 -6.00 -8.92
CA SER A 74 11.00 -4.85 -9.21
C SER A 74 12.25 -4.83 -8.33
N GLU A 75 12.12 -5.16 -7.05
CA GLU A 75 13.25 -5.30 -6.13
C GLU A 75 14.25 -6.37 -6.62
N ARG A 76 13.77 -7.53 -7.01
CA ARG A 76 14.63 -8.60 -7.55
C ARG A 76 15.36 -8.19 -8.81
N GLN A 77 14.68 -7.55 -9.74
CA GLN A 77 15.29 -7.06 -10.97
C GLN A 77 16.41 -6.06 -10.69
N SER A 78 16.21 -5.19 -9.71
CA SER A 78 17.21 -4.25 -9.25
C SER A 78 18.46 -4.95 -8.71
N LEU A 79 18.27 -6.02 -7.92
CA LEU A 79 19.38 -6.81 -7.36
C LEU A 79 20.14 -7.64 -8.40
N GLU A 80 19.46 -8.10 -9.44
CA GLU A 80 20.05 -8.91 -10.50
C GLU A 80 20.82 -8.09 -11.55
N GLY A 81 20.83 -6.76 -11.40
CA GLY A 81 21.53 -5.88 -12.32
C GLY A 81 20.89 -5.78 -13.70
N VAL A 82 19.61 -6.12 -13.79
CA VAL A 82 18.85 -6.01 -15.04
C VAL A 82 18.50 -4.55 -15.34
N ASN A 83 18.46 -3.73 -14.30
CA ASN A 83 18.23 -2.30 -14.41
C ASN A 83 19.53 -1.54 -14.61
N ASP A 84 19.40 -0.31 -15.10
CA ASP A 84 20.53 0.57 -15.30
C ASP A 84 21.32 0.76 -14.00
N ILE A 85 22.66 0.80 -14.10
CA ILE A 85 23.59 0.91 -12.98
C ILE A 85 23.32 2.11 -12.05
N ASN A 86 22.58 3.08 -12.56
CA ASN A 86 22.23 4.29 -11.82
C ASN A 86 20.89 4.23 -11.08
N GLU A 87 20.14 3.14 -11.18
CA GLU A 87 18.91 3.00 -10.44
C GLU A 87 19.19 2.63 -8.98
N PRO A 88 18.56 3.30 -8.02
CA PRO A 88 18.75 3.00 -6.61
C PRO A 88 18.23 1.62 -6.27
N ILE A 89 19.07 0.82 -5.65
CA ILE A 89 18.68 -0.47 -5.10
C ILE A 89 17.86 -0.20 -3.83
N TYR A 90 16.70 -0.84 -3.73
CA TYR A 90 15.87 -0.76 -2.55
C TYR A 90 15.51 -2.15 -2.04
N PHE A 91 15.18 -2.23 -0.77
CA PHE A 91 14.77 -3.46 -0.12
C PHE A 91 13.41 -3.26 0.54
N THR A 92 12.58 -4.28 0.46
CA THR A 92 11.30 -4.32 1.16
C THR A 92 11.34 -5.32 2.30
N GLN A 93 10.40 -5.20 3.22
CA GLN A 93 10.27 -6.17 4.31
C GLN A 93 9.83 -7.55 3.80
N ASP A 94 10.17 -8.59 4.54
CA ASP A 94 9.86 -9.97 4.15
C ASP A 94 8.37 -10.30 4.23
N GLN A 95 7.67 -9.69 5.17
CA GLN A 95 6.25 -9.96 5.43
C GLN A 95 5.44 -8.68 5.41
N PHE A 96 4.26 -8.76 4.83
CA PHE A 96 3.27 -7.70 4.83
C PHE A 96 2.01 -8.20 5.52
N THR A 97 1.53 -7.45 6.49
CA THR A 97 0.27 -7.74 7.17
C THR A 97 -0.84 -6.89 6.56
N LEU A 98 -1.80 -7.55 5.93
CA LEU A 98 -2.95 -6.89 5.35
C LEU A 98 -4.11 -6.97 6.34
N GLU A 99 -4.57 -5.83 6.80
CA GLU A 99 -5.66 -5.72 7.76
C GLU A 99 -6.94 -5.28 7.06
N PRO A 100 -8.05 -6.03 7.20
CA PRO A 100 -9.32 -5.61 6.66
C PRO A 100 -9.85 -4.40 7.44
N PHE A 101 -10.46 -3.47 6.74
CA PHE A 101 -11.14 -2.35 7.38
C PHE A 101 -12.48 -2.09 6.74
N GLN A 102 -13.38 -1.48 7.52
CA GLN A 102 -14.69 -1.03 7.09
C GLN A 102 -14.94 0.35 7.67
N GLU A 103 -15.41 1.26 6.84
CA GLU A 103 -15.89 2.55 7.27
C GLU A 103 -17.39 2.65 6.99
N ARG A 104 -18.19 2.90 8.03
CA ARG A 104 -19.65 2.82 7.98
C ARG A 104 -20.33 4.18 8.06
N PHE A 105 -19.61 5.25 7.84
CA PHE A 105 -20.21 6.60 7.85
C PHE A 105 -20.97 6.87 6.54
N ASP A 106 -20.94 8.04 6.00
CA ASP A 106 -21.74 8.44 4.86
C ASP A 106 -21.50 7.61 3.57
N ASN A 107 -20.30 7.06 3.43
CA ASN A 107 -19.93 6.15 2.35
C ASN A 107 -19.38 4.87 2.94
N LEU A 108 -20.05 3.76 2.69
CA LEU A 108 -19.56 2.46 3.12
C LEU A 108 -18.38 2.05 2.26
N LEU A 109 -17.19 2.24 2.79
CA LEU A 109 -15.92 1.81 2.20
C LEU A 109 -15.42 0.56 2.91
N CYS A 110 -14.96 -0.40 2.17
CA CYS A 110 -14.23 -1.53 2.75
C CYS A 110 -13.02 -1.89 1.90
N GLY A 111 -12.09 -2.59 2.50
CA GLY A 111 -10.87 -3.00 1.83
C GLY A 111 -9.79 -3.42 2.79
N TYR A 112 -8.55 -3.24 2.37
CA TYR A 112 -7.37 -3.60 3.15
C TYR A 112 -6.43 -2.42 3.33
N VAL A 113 -5.84 -2.37 4.52
CA VAL A 113 -4.76 -1.44 4.86
C VAL A 113 -3.52 -2.22 5.24
N PHE A 114 -2.37 -1.75 4.82
CA PHE A 114 -1.10 -2.35 5.18
C PHE A 114 0.02 -1.32 5.19
N GLN A 115 1.11 -1.65 5.87
CA GLN A 115 2.28 -0.79 5.95
C GLN A 115 3.41 -1.36 5.11
N ILE A 116 4.13 -0.47 4.44
CA ILE A 116 5.33 -0.80 3.69
C ILE A 116 6.50 0.02 4.21
N GLY A 117 7.62 -0.66 4.49
CA GLY A 117 8.90 -0.02 4.70
C GLY A 117 9.80 -0.25 3.50
N ILE A 118 10.26 0.81 2.87
CA ILE A 118 11.21 0.76 1.77
C ILE A 118 12.55 1.25 2.28
N LEU A 119 13.53 0.35 2.29
CA LEU A 119 14.89 0.60 2.71
C LEU A 119 15.73 1.00 1.52
N VAL A 120 16.35 2.18 1.59
CA VAL A 120 17.25 2.68 0.56
C VAL A 120 18.62 2.92 1.18
N GLN A 121 19.65 2.48 0.50
CA GLN A 121 21.00 2.77 0.94
C GLN A 121 21.30 4.26 0.75
N ASN A 122 21.78 4.89 1.79
CA ASN A 122 22.15 6.30 1.76
C ASN A 122 23.53 6.48 2.39
N ASP A 123 24.45 6.86 1.57
CA ASP A 123 25.83 7.11 1.99
C ASP A 123 25.98 8.52 2.52
N PHE A 124 25.94 8.66 3.84
CA PHE A 124 26.20 9.93 4.51
C PHE A 124 27.72 10.21 4.52
N GLN A 125 28.26 10.55 3.38
CA GLN A 125 29.67 10.92 3.32
C GLN A 125 29.87 12.37 3.74
N THR A 126 30.65 12.54 4.79
CA THR A 126 30.96 13.87 5.34
C THR A 126 31.71 14.77 4.35
N CYS A 127 32.43 14.19 3.41
CA CYS A 127 33.13 14.94 2.36
C CYS A 127 32.19 15.65 1.37
N THR A 128 30.93 15.29 1.34
CA THR A 128 29.93 15.95 0.49
C THR A 128 29.19 17.10 1.17
N ILE A 129 29.44 17.34 2.45
CA ILE A 129 28.80 18.41 3.22
C ILE A 129 29.65 19.68 3.14
N PRO A 130 29.18 20.76 2.49
CA PRO A 130 29.97 21.99 2.31
C PRO A 130 30.39 22.66 3.61
N VAL A 131 29.56 22.56 4.65
CA VAL A 131 29.80 23.13 5.96
C VAL A 131 31.00 22.50 6.65
N THR A 132 31.16 21.19 6.51
CA THR A 132 32.29 20.46 7.08
C THR A 132 33.61 20.83 6.41
N GLN A 133 33.58 21.04 5.11
CA GLN A 133 34.76 21.49 4.35
C GLN A 133 35.19 22.92 4.72
N ALA A 134 34.23 23.79 4.90
CA ALA A 134 34.51 25.17 5.35
C ALA A 134 35.12 25.21 6.75
N GLY A 135 34.71 24.28 7.61
CA GLY A 135 35.28 24.16 8.96
C GLY A 135 36.63 23.49 9.01
N ALA A 136 36.94 22.65 8.08
CA ALA A 136 38.21 21.90 8.02
C ALA A 136 39.36 22.67 7.38
N GLY A 137 39.08 23.84 6.82
CA GLY A 137 40.06 24.66 6.10
C GLY A 137 40.96 25.53 6.93
N TYR A 138 40.92 25.38 8.23
CA TYR A 138 41.83 26.15 9.10
C TYR A 138 42.81 25.27 9.86
#